data_56339e704cb896a06aac2647942a634c
#
_entry.id   56339e704cb896a06aac2647942a634c
#
_cell.length_a   1.000
_cell.length_b   1.000
_cell.length_c   1.000
_cell.angle_alpha   90.00
_cell.angle_beta   90.00
_cell.angle_gamma   90.00
#
_symmetry.space_group_name_H-M   'P 1'
#
loop_
_entity.id
_entity.type
_entity.pdbx_description
1 polymer ?
#
loop_
_entity_poly.entity_id
_entity_poly.type
_entity_poly.pdbx_seq_one_letter_code
_entity_poly.pdbx_strand_id
1 'polypeptide(L)'
;MAENQQRVLIASHRGRFSGNIVENTLPAFETAIRSGADIVETDIHLTRDNVMILFHDPTPLRLLGLPGKVSDYTLEELRACRLKNVIGEPSDWHINTLEEFLRAMKGRVMINLDQCWGFMDQVYDLVEKMGMEDQALIKGRAPYDEAVTWAKNRHWKPKFIPIIAGDKEIPLFEALPKEMDIPIVEVFLTGDEDKLISPDFVAGLKHRGIKLWVNSLSLGSGIDLSAHHDDDVSVTDAPEKGWGWLIDHGVEVIQTDWPSELRRYLDRIGK
;
A
#
# COMPACT_ATOMS: atom_id res chain seq x y z
N MET A 1 3.66 -11.27 -33.75
CA MET A 1 3.19 -11.81 -32.48
C MET A 1 3.25 -10.64 -31.52
N ALA A 2 2.13 -10.15 -31.02
CA ALA A 2 2.14 -9.09 -29.99
C ALA A 2 2.82 -9.72 -28.77
N GLU A 3 4.00 -9.24 -28.39
CA GLU A 3 4.56 -9.48 -27.09
C GLU A 3 3.48 -9.14 -26.06
N ASN A 4 3.22 -10.07 -25.17
CA ASN A 4 2.26 -9.88 -24.06
C ASN A 4 2.86 -8.76 -23.19
N GLN A 5 2.55 -7.51 -23.56
CA GLN A 5 3.06 -6.33 -22.84
C GLN A 5 2.53 -6.42 -21.42
N GLN A 6 3.44 -6.66 -20.49
CA GLN A 6 3.12 -6.87 -19.07
C GLN A 6 2.57 -5.56 -18.51
N ARG A 7 1.30 -5.59 -18.08
CA ARG A 7 0.61 -4.43 -17.51
C ARG A 7 1.26 -4.06 -16.17
N VAL A 8 1.58 -2.78 -15.99
CA VAL A 8 2.00 -2.22 -14.72
C VAL A 8 0.76 -1.86 -13.90
N LEU A 9 0.73 -2.30 -12.64
CA LEU A 9 -0.35 -2.03 -11.70
C LEU A 9 -0.08 -0.75 -10.91
N ILE A 10 -1.13 0.02 -10.67
CA ILE A 10 -1.09 1.25 -9.87
C ILE A 10 -1.65 0.97 -8.49
N ALA A 11 -0.84 1.16 -7.46
CA ALA A 11 -1.28 1.19 -6.07
C ALA A 11 -1.41 2.64 -5.62
N SER A 12 -2.60 3.04 -5.17
CA SER A 12 -2.84 4.40 -4.67
C SER A 12 -2.64 4.43 -3.16
N HIS A 13 -1.63 5.15 -2.69
CA HIS A 13 -1.25 5.30 -1.29
C HIS A 13 -2.33 6.09 -0.53
N ARG A 14 -2.96 5.47 0.46
CA ARG A 14 -4.07 6.03 1.27
C ARG A 14 -5.24 6.58 0.45
N GLY A 15 -5.43 6.07 -0.78
CA GLY A 15 -6.34 6.61 -1.77
C GLY A 15 -5.77 7.84 -2.51
N ARG A 16 -6.59 8.51 -3.35
CA ARG A 16 -6.22 9.77 -4.03
C ARG A 16 -6.83 10.94 -3.28
N PHE A 17 -6.03 11.62 -2.49
CA PHE A 17 -6.43 12.74 -1.64
C PHE A 17 -5.83 14.07 -2.12
N SER A 18 -6.58 15.15 -1.98
CA SER A 18 -6.16 16.53 -2.27
C SER A 18 -7.29 17.49 -1.91
N GLY A 19 -6.98 18.77 -1.67
CA GLY A 19 -8.00 19.77 -1.32
C GLY A 19 -8.75 19.34 -0.05
N ASN A 20 -10.07 19.15 -0.15
CA ASN A 20 -10.94 18.71 0.95
C ASN A 20 -11.14 17.18 1.02
N ILE A 21 -10.57 16.42 0.09
CA ILE A 21 -10.55 14.95 0.16
C ILE A 21 -9.36 14.54 1.02
N VAL A 22 -9.62 13.87 2.14
CA VAL A 22 -8.60 13.49 3.12
C VAL A 22 -8.14 12.06 2.89
N GLU A 23 -6.87 11.78 3.14
CA GLU A 23 -6.27 10.44 3.09
C GLU A 23 -7.04 9.43 3.94
N ASN A 24 -6.97 8.15 3.59
CA ASN A 24 -7.61 7.05 4.33
C ASN A 24 -9.13 7.25 4.55
N THR A 25 -9.81 7.85 3.56
CA THR A 25 -11.27 8.04 3.57
C THR A 25 -11.93 7.43 2.34
N LEU A 26 -13.22 7.08 2.46
CA LEU A 26 -13.98 6.53 1.33
C LEU A 26 -13.92 7.43 0.09
N PRO A 27 -14.05 8.78 0.17
CA PRO A 27 -13.88 9.65 -1.00
C PRO A 27 -12.50 9.57 -1.64
N ALA A 28 -11.43 9.38 -0.85
CA ALA A 28 -10.07 9.23 -1.39
C ALA A 28 -9.95 7.93 -2.19
N PHE A 29 -10.51 6.82 -1.71
CA PHE A 29 -10.50 5.55 -2.43
C PHE A 29 -11.38 5.58 -3.68
N GLU A 30 -12.56 6.20 -3.62
CA GLU A 30 -13.41 6.44 -4.78
C GLU A 30 -12.69 7.25 -5.86
N THR A 31 -11.94 8.25 -5.46
CA THR A 31 -11.15 9.08 -6.36
C THR A 31 -9.97 8.29 -6.94
N ALA A 32 -9.31 7.44 -6.15
CA ALA A 32 -8.25 6.55 -6.61
C ALA A 32 -8.74 5.59 -7.70
N ILE A 33 -9.88 4.93 -7.49
CA ILE A 33 -10.48 4.02 -8.48
C ILE A 33 -10.79 4.78 -9.78
N ARG A 34 -11.39 5.96 -9.68
CA ARG A 34 -11.67 6.81 -10.87
C ARG A 34 -10.40 7.29 -11.57
N SER A 35 -9.30 7.37 -10.84
CA SER A 35 -7.97 7.73 -11.37
C SER A 35 -7.24 6.53 -12.00
N GLY A 36 -7.85 5.35 -12.01
CA GLY A 36 -7.30 4.14 -12.65
C GLY A 36 -6.40 3.30 -11.74
N ALA A 37 -6.53 3.45 -10.41
CA ALA A 37 -5.84 2.57 -9.47
C ALA A 37 -6.34 1.12 -9.57
N ASP A 38 -5.41 0.18 -9.57
CA ASP A 38 -5.64 -1.26 -9.55
C ASP A 38 -5.69 -1.79 -8.12
N ILE A 39 -4.98 -1.12 -7.21
CA ILE A 39 -4.88 -1.42 -5.79
C ILE A 39 -5.09 -0.11 -5.04
N VAL A 40 -5.87 -0.14 -3.96
CA VAL A 40 -5.91 0.94 -2.97
C VAL A 40 -5.24 0.47 -1.70
N GLU A 41 -4.35 1.28 -1.16
CA GLU A 41 -3.66 0.99 0.08
C GLU A 41 -4.27 1.79 1.22
N THR A 42 -4.29 1.22 2.42
CA THR A 42 -4.81 1.85 3.64
C THR A 42 -4.09 1.34 4.88
N ASP A 43 -3.90 2.24 5.83
CA ASP A 43 -3.34 1.97 7.15
C ASP A 43 -4.45 1.70 8.16
N ILE A 44 -4.22 0.78 9.09
CA ILE A 44 -5.21 0.36 10.07
C ILE A 44 -4.69 0.56 11.48
N HIS A 45 -5.50 1.17 12.32
CA HIS A 45 -5.26 1.27 13.77
C HIS A 45 -6.46 0.77 14.56
N LEU A 46 -6.19 0.35 15.82
CA LEU A 46 -7.23 0.03 16.79
C LEU A 46 -7.53 1.23 17.70
N THR A 47 -8.81 1.49 17.89
CA THR A 47 -9.30 2.41 18.92
C THR A 47 -9.26 1.77 20.30
N ARG A 48 -9.49 2.56 21.39
CA ARG A 48 -9.61 2.08 22.76
C ARG A 48 -10.73 1.03 22.94
N ASP A 49 -11.80 1.16 22.17
CA ASP A 49 -12.95 0.23 22.17
C ASP A 49 -12.81 -0.88 21.12
N ASN A 50 -11.56 -1.17 20.66
CA ASN A 50 -11.21 -2.24 19.74
C ASN A 50 -11.91 -2.18 18.37
N VAL A 51 -12.22 -1.00 17.87
CA VAL A 51 -12.70 -0.82 16.50
C VAL A 51 -11.53 -0.58 15.56
N MET A 52 -11.44 -1.33 14.48
CA MET A 52 -10.46 -1.10 13.42
C MET A 52 -10.86 0.10 12.56
N ILE A 53 -10.03 1.12 12.53
CA ILE A 53 -10.23 2.37 11.78
C ILE A 53 -9.13 2.56 10.74
N LEU A 54 -9.44 3.34 9.71
CA LEU A 54 -8.47 3.74 8.69
C LEU A 54 -7.75 5.01 9.15
N PHE A 55 -6.47 4.89 9.45
CA PHE A 55 -5.67 6.01 9.93
C PHE A 55 -4.18 5.65 9.86
N HIS A 56 -3.32 6.57 9.44
CA HIS A 56 -1.89 6.30 9.30
C HIS A 56 -1.08 6.59 10.56
N ASP A 57 -1.27 7.78 11.14
CA ASP A 57 -0.40 8.24 12.20
C ASP A 57 -0.71 7.54 13.53
N PRO A 58 0.28 7.20 14.35
CA PRO A 58 0.02 6.63 15.69
C PRO A 58 -0.65 7.65 16.64
N THR A 59 -0.60 8.95 16.29
CA THR A 59 -1.21 10.04 17.05
C THR A 59 -2.24 10.77 16.20
N PRO A 60 -3.43 11.13 16.74
CA PRO A 60 -4.47 11.81 15.95
C PRO A 60 -4.23 13.32 15.79
N LEU A 61 -3.03 13.82 16.14
CA LEU A 61 -2.74 15.26 16.21
C LEU A 61 -2.84 15.94 14.84
N ARG A 62 -2.23 15.36 13.80
CA ARG A 62 -2.15 15.96 12.46
C ARG A 62 -3.54 16.14 11.84
N LEU A 63 -4.34 15.09 11.84
CA LEU A 63 -5.63 15.09 11.14
C LEU A 63 -6.82 15.45 12.02
N LEU A 64 -6.74 15.29 13.35
CA LEU A 64 -7.85 15.57 14.25
C LEU A 64 -7.56 16.68 15.26
N GLY A 65 -6.29 17.04 15.45
CA GLY A 65 -5.87 18.03 16.47
C GLY A 65 -5.93 17.49 17.90
N LEU A 66 -6.10 16.19 18.10
CA LEU A 66 -6.18 15.54 19.39
C LEU A 66 -4.80 15.11 19.88
N PRO A 67 -4.45 15.28 21.18
CA PRO A 67 -3.20 14.80 21.75
C PRO A 67 -3.21 13.28 21.97
N GLY A 68 -2.07 12.69 22.37
CA GLY A 68 -1.98 11.28 22.74
C GLY A 68 -1.96 10.35 21.53
N LYS A 69 -2.39 9.10 21.72
CA LYS A 69 -2.40 8.05 20.69
C LYS A 69 -3.83 7.80 20.19
N VAL A 70 -3.96 7.25 19.00
CA VAL A 70 -5.26 6.79 18.46
C VAL A 70 -5.93 5.81 19.42
N SER A 71 -5.16 4.89 20.01
CA SER A 71 -5.65 3.89 20.98
C SER A 71 -6.12 4.47 22.34
N ASP A 72 -5.94 5.77 22.57
CA ASP A 72 -6.46 6.42 23.79
C ASP A 72 -7.94 6.83 23.64
N TYR A 73 -8.50 6.76 22.43
CA TYR A 73 -9.84 7.23 22.07
C TYR A 73 -10.75 6.12 21.59
N THR A 74 -12.05 6.24 21.88
CA THR A 74 -13.09 5.42 21.23
C THR A 74 -13.38 5.92 19.82
N LEU A 75 -14.04 5.09 19.00
CA LEU A 75 -14.50 5.50 17.68
C LEU A 75 -15.43 6.73 17.77
N GLU A 76 -16.33 6.78 18.75
CA GLU A 76 -17.24 7.91 18.96
C GLU A 76 -16.49 9.21 19.23
N GLU A 77 -15.49 9.18 20.13
CA GLU A 77 -14.66 10.35 20.45
C GLU A 77 -13.88 10.85 19.22
N LEU A 78 -13.31 9.93 18.42
CA LEU A 78 -12.61 10.31 17.18
C LEU A 78 -13.57 10.87 16.13
N ARG A 79 -14.77 10.32 16.00
CA ARG A 79 -15.78 10.77 15.05
C ARG A 79 -16.47 12.08 15.43
N ALA A 80 -16.38 12.49 16.69
CA ALA A 80 -16.80 13.83 17.10
C ALA A 80 -15.97 14.93 16.45
N CYS A 81 -14.76 14.61 15.97
CA CYS A 81 -13.88 15.52 15.25
C CYS A 81 -14.01 15.33 13.73
N ARG A 82 -13.90 16.44 12.98
CA ARG A 82 -13.74 16.39 11.52
C ARG A 82 -12.27 16.24 11.16
N LEU A 83 -12.01 15.45 10.13
CA LEU A 83 -10.65 15.31 9.60
C LEU A 83 -10.19 16.62 8.95
N LYS A 84 -8.97 17.02 9.22
CA LYS A 84 -8.35 18.20 8.61
C LYS A 84 -7.89 17.87 7.18
N ASN A 85 -8.14 18.80 6.29
CA ASN A 85 -7.68 18.74 4.91
C ASN A 85 -6.17 19.06 4.79
N VAL A 86 -5.65 19.08 3.54
CA VAL A 86 -4.22 19.29 3.26
C VAL A 86 -3.65 20.64 3.73
N ILE A 87 -4.50 21.64 3.99
CA ILE A 87 -4.08 22.94 4.53
C ILE A 87 -4.37 23.09 6.04
N GLY A 88 -4.78 22.01 6.70
CA GLY A 88 -5.02 21.97 8.14
C GLY A 88 -6.39 22.44 8.60
N GLU A 89 -7.32 22.73 7.67
CA GLU A 89 -8.69 23.17 7.98
C GLU A 89 -9.64 21.96 8.08
N PRO A 90 -10.67 22.01 8.97
CA PRO A 90 -11.65 20.95 9.07
C PRO A 90 -12.39 20.70 7.73
N SER A 91 -12.43 19.47 7.29
CA SER A 91 -13.22 19.03 6.13
C SER A 91 -14.62 18.56 6.57
N ASP A 92 -15.42 18.06 5.63
CA ASP A 92 -16.73 17.43 5.94
C ASP A 92 -16.60 15.93 6.28
N TRP A 93 -15.38 15.40 6.32
CA TRP A 93 -15.13 13.97 6.49
C TRP A 93 -14.77 13.61 7.93
N HIS A 94 -15.14 12.38 8.30
CA HIS A 94 -14.82 11.74 9.56
C HIS A 94 -14.05 10.44 9.31
N ILE A 95 -13.45 9.87 10.36
CA ILE A 95 -12.77 8.58 10.30
C ILE A 95 -13.73 7.48 9.81
N ASN A 96 -13.25 6.67 8.88
CA ASN A 96 -13.92 5.45 8.44
C ASN A 96 -13.39 4.23 9.22
N THR A 97 -14.25 3.24 9.43
CA THR A 97 -13.86 1.92 9.94
C THR A 97 -13.39 1.02 8.80
N LEU A 98 -12.60 0.01 9.13
CA LEU A 98 -12.20 -1.03 8.17
C LEU A 98 -13.43 -1.74 7.58
N GLU A 99 -14.47 -2.02 8.38
CA GLU A 99 -15.70 -2.66 7.88
C GLU A 99 -16.42 -1.80 6.84
N GLU A 100 -16.52 -0.49 7.05
CA GLU A 100 -17.09 0.45 6.08
C GLU A 100 -16.30 0.46 4.77
N PHE A 101 -14.96 0.48 4.88
CA PHE A 101 -14.06 0.44 3.74
C PHE A 101 -14.19 -0.87 2.94
N LEU A 102 -14.10 -2.02 3.59
CA LEU A 102 -14.25 -3.31 2.94
C LEU A 102 -15.58 -3.42 2.21
N ARG A 103 -16.67 -2.97 2.86
CA ARG A 103 -18.00 -2.96 2.24
C ARG A 103 -18.05 -2.09 0.97
N ALA A 104 -17.42 -0.93 1.00
CA ALA A 104 -17.40 -0.01 -0.14
C ALA A 104 -16.50 -0.49 -1.29
N MET A 105 -15.42 -1.20 -1.00
CA MET A 105 -14.42 -1.65 -1.99
C MET A 105 -14.70 -3.05 -2.54
N LYS A 106 -15.64 -3.80 -1.96
CA LYS A 106 -15.94 -5.19 -2.35
C LYS A 106 -16.25 -5.33 -3.84
N GLY A 107 -15.52 -6.21 -4.53
CA GLY A 107 -15.70 -6.51 -5.96
C GLY A 107 -15.22 -5.42 -6.92
N ARG A 108 -14.51 -4.40 -6.43
CA ARG A 108 -14.16 -3.21 -7.24
C ARG A 108 -12.68 -3.02 -7.50
N VAL A 109 -11.85 -3.32 -6.52
CA VAL A 109 -10.41 -3.04 -6.55
C VAL A 109 -9.68 -3.98 -5.58
N MET A 110 -8.41 -4.29 -5.84
CA MET A 110 -7.57 -4.95 -4.84
C MET A 110 -7.29 -4.00 -3.68
N ILE A 111 -7.19 -4.52 -2.47
CA ILE A 111 -6.92 -3.71 -1.27
C ILE A 111 -5.63 -4.17 -0.62
N ASN A 112 -4.78 -3.22 -0.25
CA ASN A 112 -3.61 -3.47 0.54
C ASN A 112 -3.82 -2.95 1.96
N LEU A 113 -3.74 -3.86 2.94
CA LEU A 113 -3.94 -3.58 4.35
C LEU A 113 -2.58 -3.48 5.04
N ASP A 114 -2.23 -2.28 5.49
CA ASP A 114 -0.96 -1.99 6.17
C ASP A 114 -1.15 -1.69 7.67
N GLN A 115 -0.05 -1.73 8.44
CA GLN A 115 0.04 -1.43 9.87
C GLN A 115 -0.86 -2.29 10.80
N CYS A 116 -1.22 -3.51 10.39
CA CYS A 116 -2.23 -4.31 11.10
C CYS A 116 -1.69 -5.53 11.89
N TRP A 117 -0.36 -5.73 11.97
CA TRP A 117 0.22 -6.94 12.58
C TRP A 117 -0.16 -7.18 14.03
N GLY A 118 -0.29 -6.17 14.85
CA GLY A 118 -0.66 -6.31 16.26
C GLY A 118 -2.08 -6.86 16.51
N PHE A 119 -2.94 -6.95 15.46
CA PHE A 119 -4.32 -7.40 15.52
C PHE A 119 -4.76 -8.15 14.25
N MET A 120 -3.83 -8.88 13.63
CA MET A 120 -4.04 -9.60 12.38
C MET A 120 -5.20 -10.59 12.38
N ASP A 121 -5.48 -11.23 13.53
CA ASP A 121 -6.60 -12.17 13.64
C ASP A 121 -7.95 -11.45 13.41
N GLN A 122 -8.11 -10.24 13.95
CA GLN A 122 -9.32 -9.45 13.77
C GLN A 122 -9.48 -9.01 12.30
N VAL A 123 -8.38 -8.64 11.64
CA VAL A 123 -8.38 -8.29 10.20
C VAL A 123 -8.75 -9.50 9.36
N TYR A 124 -8.14 -10.66 9.63
CA TYR A 124 -8.41 -11.91 8.94
C TYR A 124 -9.89 -12.31 9.03
N ASP A 125 -10.43 -12.32 10.26
CA ASP A 125 -11.84 -12.68 10.51
C ASP A 125 -12.81 -11.71 9.82
N LEU A 126 -12.46 -10.41 9.78
CA LEU A 126 -13.30 -9.42 9.11
C LEU A 126 -13.23 -9.55 7.58
N VAL A 127 -12.06 -9.78 7.00
CA VAL A 127 -11.89 -10.02 5.56
C VAL A 127 -12.71 -11.24 5.13
N GLU A 128 -12.65 -12.34 5.90
CA GLU A 128 -13.45 -13.54 5.66
C GLU A 128 -14.96 -13.29 5.80
N LYS A 129 -15.39 -12.66 6.90
CA LYS A 129 -16.79 -12.27 7.11
C LYS A 129 -17.35 -11.46 5.94
N MET A 130 -16.51 -10.64 5.32
CA MET A 130 -16.87 -9.82 4.18
C MET A 130 -16.77 -10.58 2.84
N GLY A 131 -16.17 -11.79 2.80
CA GLY A 131 -15.91 -12.58 1.58
C GLY A 131 -15.00 -11.82 0.62
N MET A 132 -13.85 -11.33 1.13
CA MET A 132 -12.89 -10.51 0.38
C MET A 132 -11.47 -11.12 0.38
N GLU A 133 -11.36 -12.41 0.64
CA GLU A 133 -10.08 -13.14 0.72
C GLU A 133 -9.25 -13.00 -0.56
N ASP A 134 -9.93 -12.96 -1.71
CA ASP A 134 -9.28 -12.81 -3.00
C ASP A 134 -8.83 -11.38 -3.33
N GLN A 135 -9.38 -10.37 -2.63
CA GLN A 135 -9.07 -8.96 -2.85
C GLN A 135 -8.02 -8.40 -1.86
N ALA A 136 -7.84 -9.05 -0.69
CA ALA A 136 -6.99 -8.53 0.38
C ALA A 136 -5.54 -8.95 0.20
N LEU A 137 -4.66 -7.96 0.26
CA LEU A 137 -3.19 -8.07 0.29
C LEU A 137 -2.73 -7.59 1.66
N ILE A 138 -1.85 -8.35 2.32
CA ILE A 138 -1.37 -8.06 3.68
C ILE A 138 0.13 -7.90 3.64
N LYS A 139 0.63 -6.75 4.05
CA LYS A 139 2.08 -6.47 4.11
C LYS A 139 2.72 -6.96 5.41
N GLY A 140 4.00 -7.32 5.34
CA GLY A 140 4.81 -7.61 6.52
C GLY A 140 6.29 -7.40 6.30
N ARG A 141 6.98 -6.97 7.37
CA ARG A 141 8.43 -6.70 7.38
C ARG A 141 9.21 -7.90 7.91
N ALA A 142 10.48 -7.98 7.55
CA ALA A 142 11.43 -8.90 8.17
C ALA A 142 11.65 -8.55 9.66
N PRO A 143 11.91 -9.57 10.55
CA PRO A 143 11.90 -11.00 10.25
C PRO A 143 10.47 -11.54 10.06
N TYR A 144 10.27 -12.47 9.13
CA TYR A 144 8.94 -12.95 8.75
C TYR A 144 8.40 -14.12 9.61
N ASP A 145 9.08 -14.48 10.70
CA ASP A 145 8.72 -15.64 11.53
C ASP A 145 7.28 -15.55 12.07
N GLU A 146 6.86 -14.37 12.49
CA GLU A 146 5.49 -14.12 12.96
C GLU A 146 4.49 -14.36 11.83
N ALA A 147 4.73 -13.81 10.64
CA ALA A 147 3.87 -13.97 9.47
C ALA A 147 3.79 -15.44 9.04
N VAL A 148 4.92 -16.15 9.01
CA VAL A 148 4.98 -17.58 8.68
C VAL A 148 4.21 -18.41 9.69
N THR A 149 4.40 -18.15 10.99
CA THR A 149 3.70 -18.87 12.06
C THR A 149 2.21 -18.60 12.01
N TRP A 150 1.83 -17.36 11.79
CA TRP A 150 0.44 -16.93 11.67
C TRP A 150 -0.25 -17.60 10.47
N ALA A 151 0.37 -17.56 9.28
CA ALA A 151 -0.20 -18.09 8.04
C ALA A 151 -0.39 -19.63 8.06
N LYS A 152 0.47 -20.38 8.76
CA LYS A 152 0.37 -21.85 8.87
C LYS A 152 -0.94 -22.32 9.48
N ASN A 153 -1.53 -21.54 10.36
CA ASN A 153 -2.71 -21.92 11.13
C ASN A 153 -4.03 -21.41 10.50
N ARG A 154 -3.97 -20.88 9.27
CA ARG A 154 -5.13 -20.30 8.59
C ARG A 154 -5.76 -21.30 7.62
N HIS A 155 -7.09 -21.32 7.56
CA HIS A 155 -7.84 -22.20 6.69
C HIS A 155 -7.95 -21.67 5.26
N TRP A 156 -7.87 -20.35 5.06
CA TRP A 156 -7.62 -19.76 3.74
C TRP A 156 -6.22 -19.11 3.73
N LYS A 157 -5.62 -19.05 2.53
CA LYS A 157 -4.25 -18.55 2.36
C LYS A 157 -4.28 -17.04 2.12
N PRO A 158 -3.84 -16.22 3.10
CA PRO A 158 -3.72 -14.78 2.89
C PRO A 158 -2.66 -14.47 1.83
N LYS A 159 -2.98 -13.52 0.93
CA LYS A 159 -2.00 -12.99 -0.02
C LYS A 159 -1.04 -12.09 0.74
N PHE A 160 0.18 -12.57 0.94
CA PHE A 160 1.20 -11.88 1.72
C PHE A 160 2.16 -11.09 0.83
N ILE A 161 2.43 -9.84 1.19
CA ILE A 161 3.44 -8.98 0.56
C ILE A 161 4.60 -8.80 1.54
N PRO A 162 5.70 -9.56 1.39
CA PRO A 162 6.91 -9.31 2.15
C PRO A 162 7.53 -7.98 1.70
N ILE A 163 7.95 -7.16 2.67
CA ILE A 163 8.71 -5.94 2.45
C ILE A 163 10.19 -6.26 2.65
N ILE A 164 11.02 -5.94 1.67
CA ILE A 164 12.49 -6.06 1.73
C ILE A 164 13.07 -4.65 1.76
N ALA A 165 13.61 -4.25 2.91
CA ALA A 165 14.16 -2.91 3.11
C ALA A 165 15.67 -2.80 2.80
N GLY A 166 16.27 -3.85 2.27
CA GLY A 166 17.67 -3.87 1.84
C GLY A 166 18.16 -5.27 1.51
N ASP A 167 19.30 -5.37 0.84
CA ASP A 167 19.87 -6.61 0.31
C ASP A 167 20.12 -7.71 1.38
N LYS A 168 20.36 -7.31 2.63
CA LYS A 168 20.54 -8.23 3.76
C LYS A 168 19.29 -9.04 4.11
N GLU A 169 18.10 -8.58 3.67
CA GLU A 169 16.84 -9.28 3.90
C GLU A 169 16.48 -10.26 2.77
N ILE A 170 17.20 -10.23 1.64
CA ILE A 170 17.00 -11.19 0.53
C ILE A 170 17.01 -12.65 1.00
N PRO A 171 17.99 -13.10 1.82
CA PRO A 171 18.00 -14.49 2.30
C PRO A 171 16.77 -14.84 3.16
N LEU A 172 16.22 -13.87 3.93
CA LEU A 172 15.01 -14.07 4.73
C LEU A 172 13.78 -14.23 3.84
N PHE A 173 13.67 -13.43 2.79
CA PHE A 173 12.62 -13.57 1.78
C PHE A 173 12.72 -14.90 1.02
N GLU A 174 13.92 -15.31 0.62
CA GLU A 174 14.14 -16.57 -0.09
C GLU A 174 13.82 -17.79 0.77
N ALA A 175 13.97 -17.68 2.09
CA ALA A 175 13.63 -18.71 3.05
C ALA A 175 12.13 -18.86 3.37
N LEU A 176 11.27 -17.94 2.85
CA LEU A 176 9.84 -18.02 3.06
C LEU A 176 9.27 -19.34 2.51
N PRO A 177 8.34 -19.99 3.26
CA PRO A 177 7.72 -21.24 2.82
C PRO A 177 7.02 -21.11 1.46
N LYS A 178 7.22 -22.09 0.59
CA LYS A 178 6.62 -22.12 -0.77
C LYS A 178 5.09 -22.21 -0.75
N GLU A 179 4.52 -22.61 0.38
CA GLU A 179 3.07 -22.73 0.58
C GLU A 179 2.40 -21.39 0.87
N MET A 180 3.18 -20.34 1.19
CA MET A 180 2.64 -18.99 1.33
C MET A 180 2.24 -18.44 -0.04
N ASP A 181 1.08 -17.81 -0.11
CA ASP A 181 0.62 -17.06 -1.30
C ASP A 181 1.31 -15.69 -1.31
N ILE A 182 2.38 -15.56 -2.12
CA ILE A 182 3.18 -14.34 -2.26
C ILE A 182 3.07 -13.86 -3.71
N PRO A 183 2.02 -13.12 -4.06
CA PRO A 183 1.85 -12.61 -5.43
C PRO A 183 2.75 -11.43 -5.75
N ILE A 184 3.21 -10.71 -4.74
CA ILE A 184 3.95 -9.45 -4.87
C ILE A 184 5.01 -9.39 -3.76
N VAL A 185 6.16 -8.78 -4.05
CA VAL A 185 7.17 -8.35 -3.06
C VAL A 185 7.36 -6.85 -3.18
N GLU A 186 7.34 -6.15 -2.05
CA GLU A 186 7.65 -4.73 -1.96
C GLU A 186 9.12 -4.56 -1.61
N VAL A 187 9.82 -3.66 -2.30
CA VAL A 187 11.23 -3.35 -2.02
C VAL A 187 11.46 -1.87 -1.80
N PHE A 188 12.41 -1.55 -0.96
CA PHE A 188 12.92 -0.19 -0.75
C PHE A 188 14.28 -0.08 -1.42
N LEU A 189 14.36 0.80 -2.40
CA LEU A 189 15.59 1.03 -3.16
C LEU A 189 16.41 2.14 -2.52
N THR A 190 17.71 1.94 -2.48
CA THR A 190 18.68 2.90 -1.90
C THR A 190 19.58 3.55 -2.93
N GLY A 191 19.55 3.10 -4.18
CA GLY A 191 20.34 3.64 -5.29
C GLY A 191 20.16 2.81 -6.57
N ASP A 192 20.66 3.32 -7.69
CA ASP A 192 20.49 2.74 -9.03
C ASP A 192 21.12 1.35 -9.19
N GLU A 193 22.14 1.02 -8.37
CA GLU A 193 22.86 -0.26 -8.38
C GLU A 193 22.33 -1.23 -7.29
N ASP A 194 21.11 -0.98 -6.77
CA ASP A 194 20.55 -1.83 -5.71
C ASP A 194 20.32 -3.28 -6.23
N LYS A 195 20.68 -4.25 -5.40
CA LYS A 195 20.50 -5.67 -5.74
C LYS A 195 19.04 -6.05 -5.93
N LEU A 196 18.11 -5.33 -5.28
CA LEU A 196 16.68 -5.57 -5.34
C LEU A 196 16.04 -5.24 -6.70
N ILE A 197 16.80 -4.57 -7.60
CA ILE A 197 16.41 -4.33 -9.00
C ILE A 197 17.43 -4.90 -9.99
N SER A 198 18.39 -5.70 -9.50
CA SER A 198 19.34 -6.38 -10.41
C SER A 198 18.59 -7.32 -11.35
N PRO A 199 19.10 -7.51 -12.60
CA PRO A 199 18.48 -8.43 -13.56
C PRO A 199 18.28 -9.85 -13.00
N ASP A 200 19.21 -10.35 -12.19
CA ASP A 200 19.13 -11.69 -11.60
C ASP A 200 18.01 -11.77 -10.55
N PHE A 201 17.87 -10.78 -9.67
CA PHE A 201 16.80 -10.74 -8.67
C PHE A 201 15.43 -10.66 -9.35
N VAL A 202 15.28 -9.75 -10.30
CA VAL A 202 14.02 -9.55 -11.07
C VAL A 202 13.66 -10.83 -11.86
N ALA A 203 14.64 -11.47 -12.50
CA ALA A 203 14.41 -12.75 -13.21
C ALA A 203 13.98 -13.86 -12.24
N GLY A 204 14.55 -13.90 -11.03
CA GLY A 204 14.16 -14.83 -9.96
C GLY A 204 12.72 -14.63 -9.52
N LEU A 205 12.26 -13.40 -9.35
CA LEU A 205 10.88 -13.08 -9.04
C LEU A 205 9.92 -13.51 -10.17
N LYS A 206 10.24 -13.17 -11.41
CA LYS A 206 9.46 -13.55 -12.60
C LYS A 206 9.31 -15.06 -12.73
N HIS A 207 10.39 -15.82 -12.48
CA HIS A 207 10.35 -17.28 -12.49
C HIS A 207 9.39 -17.86 -11.45
N ARG A 208 9.24 -17.17 -10.30
CA ARG A 208 8.31 -17.54 -9.22
C ARG A 208 6.88 -16.98 -9.44
N GLY A 209 6.66 -16.17 -10.47
CA GLY A 209 5.38 -15.48 -10.70
C GLY A 209 5.09 -14.36 -9.70
N ILE A 210 6.14 -13.83 -9.04
CA ILE A 210 6.03 -12.76 -8.04
C ILE A 210 6.30 -11.41 -8.70
N LYS A 211 5.40 -10.44 -8.52
CA LYS A 211 5.55 -9.07 -9.03
C LYS A 211 6.44 -8.24 -8.13
N LEU A 212 7.24 -7.37 -8.72
CA LEU A 212 8.06 -6.40 -8.00
C LEU A 212 7.27 -5.11 -7.78
N TRP A 213 7.17 -4.68 -6.52
CA TRP A 213 6.50 -3.44 -6.09
C TRP A 213 7.53 -2.45 -5.55
N VAL A 214 7.46 -1.20 -6.01
CA VAL A 214 8.25 -0.07 -5.49
C VAL A 214 7.30 1.08 -5.11
N ASN A 215 7.61 1.77 -4.03
CA ASN A 215 6.92 2.99 -3.62
C ASN A 215 7.64 4.19 -4.24
N SER A 216 6.99 4.87 -5.19
CA SER A 216 7.50 6.12 -5.79
C SER A 216 7.14 7.37 -4.98
N LEU A 217 6.81 7.20 -3.72
CA LEU A 217 6.31 8.25 -2.84
C LEU A 217 7.39 9.27 -2.50
N SER A 218 7.04 10.56 -2.58
CA SER A 218 7.87 11.66 -2.09
C SER A 218 7.52 11.94 -0.62
N LEU A 219 8.16 11.22 0.31
CA LEU A 219 7.81 11.26 1.73
C LEU A 219 8.47 12.42 2.50
N GLY A 220 9.31 13.20 1.85
CA GLY A 220 10.08 14.28 2.49
C GLY A 220 11.10 13.79 3.52
N SER A 221 11.73 14.71 4.24
CA SER A 221 12.62 14.41 5.38
C SER A 221 13.75 13.40 5.10
N GLY A 222 14.16 13.22 3.83
CA GLY A 222 15.23 12.30 3.43
C GLY A 222 14.82 10.82 3.40
N ILE A 223 13.54 10.50 3.46
CA ILE A 223 13.05 9.14 3.23
C ILE A 223 12.89 8.97 1.72
N ASP A 224 13.70 8.08 1.16
CA ASP A 224 13.66 7.68 -0.25
C ASP A 224 13.46 6.16 -0.31
N LEU A 225 12.47 5.72 -1.06
CA LEU A 225 12.09 4.32 -1.23
C LEU A 225 12.25 3.84 -2.68
N SER A 226 12.66 4.73 -3.59
CA SER A 226 12.70 4.52 -5.04
C SER A 226 14.03 4.90 -5.69
N ALA A 227 15.12 5.06 -4.91
CA ALA A 227 16.41 5.52 -5.43
C ALA A 227 16.31 6.86 -6.20
N HIS A 228 15.56 7.82 -5.66
CA HIS A 228 15.25 9.13 -6.26
C HIS A 228 14.44 9.10 -7.57
N HIS A 229 13.86 7.94 -7.92
CA HIS A 229 12.94 7.80 -9.05
C HIS A 229 11.48 7.91 -8.59
N ASP A 230 11.19 8.98 -7.87
CA ASP A 230 9.94 9.21 -7.16
C ASP A 230 8.86 9.96 -7.98
N ASP A 231 7.73 10.20 -7.33
CA ASP A 231 6.59 10.92 -7.90
C ASP A 231 6.95 12.37 -8.25
N ASP A 232 7.76 13.06 -7.43
CA ASP A 232 8.14 14.44 -7.69
C ASP A 232 8.96 14.55 -8.97
N VAL A 233 9.97 13.69 -9.17
CA VAL A 233 10.73 13.61 -10.42
C VAL A 233 9.81 13.29 -11.59
N SER A 234 8.88 12.36 -11.41
CA SER A 234 7.98 11.93 -12.49
C SER A 234 7.01 13.02 -12.94
N VAL A 235 6.51 13.82 -11.99
CA VAL A 235 5.48 14.85 -12.26
C VAL A 235 6.09 16.20 -12.62
N THR A 236 7.22 16.58 -12.02
CA THR A 236 7.81 17.93 -12.19
C THR A 236 8.93 18.01 -13.22
N ASP A 237 9.64 16.92 -13.49
CA ASP A 237 10.72 16.88 -14.51
C ASP A 237 10.27 16.03 -15.72
N ALA A 238 10.40 14.70 -15.60
CA ALA A 238 10.04 13.80 -16.69
C ALA A 238 9.63 12.42 -16.14
N PRO A 239 8.43 11.91 -16.49
CA PRO A 239 7.97 10.61 -16.00
C PRO A 239 8.88 9.45 -16.44
N GLU A 240 9.67 9.61 -17.48
CA GLU A 240 10.66 8.64 -17.93
C GLU A 240 11.83 8.49 -16.95
N LYS A 241 12.16 9.53 -16.20
CA LYS A 241 13.25 9.51 -15.20
C LYS A 241 12.81 8.93 -13.85
N GLY A 242 11.53 8.99 -13.54
CA GLY A 242 10.94 8.41 -12.34
C GLY A 242 10.27 7.07 -12.67
N TRP A 243 8.98 7.08 -12.92
CA TRP A 243 8.19 5.86 -13.18
C TRP A 243 8.73 5.04 -14.36
N GLY A 244 9.20 5.68 -15.43
CA GLY A 244 9.78 5.00 -16.59
C GLY A 244 11.01 4.20 -16.21
N TRP A 245 11.92 4.80 -15.44
CA TRP A 245 13.10 4.13 -14.96
C TRP A 245 12.75 2.89 -14.12
N LEU A 246 11.80 3.00 -13.19
CA LEU A 246 11.32 1.86 -12.40
C LEU A 246 10.78 0.73 -13.29
N ILE A 247 9.97 1.07 -14.30
CA ILE A 247 9.40 0.10 -15.25
C ILE A 247 10.49 -0.60 -16.07
N ASP A 248 11.50 0.14 -16.53
CA ASP A 248 12.62 -0.40 -17.31
C ASP A 248 13.48 -1.36 -16.47
N HIS A 249 13.49 -1.20 -15.14
CA HIS A 249 14.15 -2.11 -14.19
C HIS A 249 13.23 -3.24 -13.70
N GLY A 250 12.07 -3.41 -14.32
CA GLY A 250 11.21 -4.58 -14.10
C GLY A 250 10.18 -4.41 -12.98
N VAL A 251 9.95 -3.20 -12.48
CA VAL A 251 8.87 -2.93 -11.54
C VAL A 251 7.52 -3.12 -12.22
N GLU A 252 6.63 -3.87 -11.57
CA GLU A 252 5.31 -4.22 -12.09
C GLU A 252 4.16 -3.65 -11.25
N VAL A 253 4.46 -3.16 -10.04
CA VAL A 253 3.51 -2.44 -9.19
C VAL A 253 4.18 -1.17 -8.69
N ILE A 254 3.56 -0.02 -8.93
CA ILE A 254 4.06 1.27 -8.46
C ILE A 254 3.04 1.85 -7.48
N GLN A 255 3.46 2.08 -6.24
CA GLN A 255 2.65 2.83 -5.28
C GLN A 255 2.97 4.32 -5.40
N THR A 256 1.91 5.12 -5.56
CA THR A 256 2.02 6.55 -5.90
C THR A 256 0.93 7.38 -5.22
N ASP A 257 1.22 8.65 -4.97
CA ASP A 257 0.24 9.67 -4.62
C ASP A 257 -0.43 10.31 -5.86
N TRP A 258 0.04 9.96 -7.07
CA TRP A 258 -0.38 10.53 -8.36
C TRP A 258 -0.96 9.48 -9.34
N PRO A 259 -1.98 8.69 -8.93
CA PRO A 259 -2.45 7.58 -9.74
C PRO A 259 -2.99 7.98 -11.12
N SER A 260 -3.62 9.16 -11.26
CA SER A 260 -4.13 9.64 -12.56
C SER A 260 -3.02 10.06 -13.52
N GLU A 261 -1.93 10.61 -12.99
CA GLU A 261 -0.74 11.01 -13.75
C GLU A 261 0.01 9.78 -14.23
N LEU A 262 0.22 8.81 -13.33
CA LEU A 262 0.84 7.53 -13.66
C LEU A 262 -0.02 6.77 -14.69
N ARG A 263 -1.36 6.71 -14.55
CA ARG A 263 -2.23 6.06 -15.54
C ARG A 263 -2.07 6.70 -16.93
N ARG A 264 -2.09 8.03 -17.02
CA ARG A 264 -1.87 8.73 -18.31
C ARG A 264 -0.50 8.43 -18.92
N TYR A 265 0.54 8.31 -18.08
CA TYR A 265 1.86 7.91 -18.53
C TYR A 265 1.87 6.49 -19.07
N LEU A 266 1.32 5.52 -18.32
CA LEU A 266 1.24 4.11 -18.73
C LEU A 266 0.44 3.93 -20.03
N ASP A 267 -0.69 4.60 -20.17
CA ASP A 267 -1.51 4.56 -21.38
C ASP A 267 -0.72 5.09 -22.61
N ARG A 268 0.10 6.14 -22.42
CA ARG A 268 0.96 6.71 -23.48
C ARG A 268 2.03 5.73 -23.95
N ILE A 269 2.60 4.93 -23.05
CA ILE A 269 3.65 3.94 -23.36
C ILE A 269 3.09 2.52 -23.61
N GLY A 270 1.78 2.35 -23.57
CA GLY A 270 1.10 1.07 -23.84
C GLY A 270 1.25 0.01 -22.75
N LYS A 271 1.31 0.40 -21.46
CA LYS A 271 1.49 -0.50 -20.30
C LYS A 271 0.25 -0.61 -19.41
#